data_84e131f1b9e51735c9aa72511aa5d296
#
_entry.id   84e131f1b9e51735c9aa72511aa5d296
#
_cell.length_a   1.000
_cell.length_b   1.000
_cell.length_c   1.000
_cell.angle_alpha   90.00
_cell.angle_beta   90.00
_cell.angle_gamma   90.00
#
_symmetry.space_group_name_H-M   'P 1'
#
loop_
_entity.id
_entity.type
_entity.pdbx_description
1 polymer ?
#
loop_
_entity_poly.entity_id
_entity_poly.type
_entity_poly.pdbx_seq_one_letter_code
_entity_poly.pdbx_strand_id
1 'polypeptide(L)'
;MAIPESRRLAFKEIPIIDLSLLVSENRDNEAVEEIGKACREVGFLYVKNHGIPEMLINDILAAGKEFFERPLAQKEQVLLDTRIRGYLPLGYRSSEGIRAIPWVT
;
A
#
# COMPACT_ATOMS: atom_id res chain seq x y z
N MET A 1 1.62 -28.50 5.94
CA MET A 1 0.48 -27.58 5.79
C MET A 1 0.29 -27.27 4.33
N ALA A 2 -0.90 -27.49 3.82
CA ALA A 2 -1.17 -27.18 2.41
C ALA A 2 -1.25 -25.66 2.21
N ILE A 3 -0.63 -25.18 1.13
CA ILE A 3 -0.72 -23.76 0.75
C ILE A 3 -2.05 -23.58 0.01
N PRO A 4 -2.91 -22.65 0.47
CA PRO A 4 -4.16 -22.40 -0.23
C PRO A 4 -3.91 -21.93 -1.65
N GLU A 5 -4.73 -22.38 -2.59
CA GLU A 5 -4.66 -21.89 -3.95
C GLU A 5 -5.29 -20.50 -4.06
N SER A 6 -4.68 -19.63 -4.86
CA SER A 6 -5.25 -18.33 -5.12
C SER A 6 -6.47 -18.47 -6.03
N ARG A 7 -7.45 -17.61 -5.84
CA ARG A 7 -8.61 -17.51 -6.73
C ARG A 7 -8.93 -16.06 -7.01
N ARG A 8 -9.60 -15.81 -8.11
CA ARG A 8 -10.05 -14.46 -8.44
C ARG A 8 -11.26 -14.09 -7.59
N LEU A 9 -11.22 -12.88 -7.02
CA LEU A 9 -12.33 -12.34 -6.26
C LEU A 9 -12.99 -11.20 -7.04
N ALA A 10 -14.31 -11.10 -6.95
CA ALA A 10 -15.01 -9.91 -7.41
C ALA A 10 -14.77 -8.79 -6.41
N PHE A 11 -14.84 -7.53 -6.86
CA PHE A 11 -14.66 -6.38 -5.96
C PHE A 11 -15.58 -6.42 -4.74
N LYS A 12 -16.81 -6.93 -4.89
CA LYS A 12 -17.75 -7.05 -3.79
C LYS A 12 -17.35 -8.10 -2.75
N GLU A 13 -16.41 -8.97 -3.07
CA GLU A 13 -15.91 -9.99 -2.14
C GLU A 13 -14.75 -9.48 -1.31
N ILE A 14 -14.22 -8.31 -1.62
CA ILE A 14 -13.13 -7.71 -0.83
C ILE A 14 -13.72 -7.11 0.43
N PRO A 15 -13.24 -7.51 1.61
CA PRO A 15 -13.79 -7.01 2.87
C PRO A 15 -13.66 -5.51 3.02
N ILE A 16 -14.68 -4.87 3.59
CA ILE A 16 -14.65 -3.46 3.95
C ILE A 16 -14.66 -3.37 5.48
N ILE A 17 -13.60 -2.82 6.05
CA ILE A 17 -13.44 -2.72 7.48
C ILE A 17 -13.73 -1.30 7.95
N ASP A 18 -14.60 -1.18 8.95
CA ASP A 18 -14.93 0.11 9.55
C ASP A 18 -13.94 0.41 10.66
N LEU A 19 -13.03 1.36 10.41
CA LEU A 19 -11.98 1.71 11.37
C LEU A 19 -12.49 2.59 12.52
N SER A 20 -13.73 3.09 12.48
CA SER A 20 -14.26 3.86 13.60
C SER A 20 -14.34 3.02 14.87
N LEU A 21 -14.47 1.71 14.73
CA LEU A 21 -14.50 0.78 15.85
C LEU A 21 -13.16 0.70 16.60
N LEU A 22 -12.05 1.01 15.93
CA LEU A 22 -10.72 0.99 16.54
C LEU A 22 -10.42 2.27 17.32
N VAL A 23 -11.09 3.36 16.98
CA VAL A 23 -10.86 4.67 17.57
C VAL A 23 -11.73 4.90 18.82
N SER A 24 -12.81 4.12 18.98
CA SER A 24 -13.68 4.22 20.13
C SER A 24 -13.00 3.67 21.38
N GLU A 25 -13.33 4.26 22.53
CA GLU A 25 -12.79 3.81 23.82
C GLU A 25 -13.18 2.36 24.15
N ASN A 26 -14.30 1.92 23.62
CA ASN A 26 -14.76 0.53 23.70
C ASN A 26 -14.14 -0.29 22.58
N ARG A 27 -12.84 -0.40 22.56
CA ARG A 27 -12.11 -1.15 21.55
C ARG A 27 -12.80 -2.45 21.23
N ASP A 28 -13.53 -2.46 20.14
CA ASP A 28 -14.25 -3.63 19.71
C ASP A 28 -13.26 -4.59 19.06
N ASN A 29 -13.12 -5.76 19.65
CA ASN A 29 -12.28 -6.81 19.11
C ASN A 29 -12.80 -7.29 17.75
N GLU A 30 -14.04 -6.97 17.42
CA GLU A 30 -14.64 -7.35 16.14
C GLU A 30 -13.86 -6.78 14.94
N ALA A 31 -13.48 -5.50 14.98
CA ALA A 31 -12.69 -4.90 13.91
C ALA A 31 -11.32 -5.57 13.79
N VAL A 32 -10.69 -5.88 14.91
CA VAL A 32 -9.39 -6.57 14.92
C VAL A 32 -9.51 -7.96 14.31
N GLU A 33 -10.56 -8.69 14.66
CA GLU A 33 -10.81 -10.02 14.11
C GLU A 33 -11.10 -9.97 12.62
N GLU A 34 -11.88 -8.99 12.17
CA GLU A 34 -12.17 -8.81 10.75
C GLU A 34 -10.91 -8.50 9.94
N ILE A 35 -10.03 -7.66 10.46
CA ILE A 35 -8.75 -7.36 9.82
C ILE A 35 -7.89 -8.61 9.72
N GLY A 36 -7.77 -9.35 10.81
CA GLY A 36 -7.02 -10.59 10.83
C GLY A 36 -7.54 -11.61 9.82
N LYS A 37 -8.85 -11.77 9.76
CA LYS A 37 -9.49 -12.66 8.80
C LYS A 37 -9.23 -12.22 7.36
N ALA A 38 -9.40 -10.92 7.07
CA ALA A 38 -9.16 -10.38 5.74
C ALA A 38 -7.71 -10.61 5.30
N CYS A 39 -6.75 -10.41 6.21
CA CYS A 39 -5.34 -10.63 5.92
C CYS A 39 -5.02 -12.10 5.63
N ARG A 40 -5.66 -13.03 6.34
CA ARG A 40 -5.41 -14.46 6.15
C ARG A 40 -6.11 -15.03 4.92
N GLU A 41 -7.35 -14.61 4.67
CA GLU A 41 -8.20 -15.24 3.65
C GLU A 41 -8.16 -14.53 2.29
N VAL A 42 -7.94 -13.22 2.29
CA VAL A 42 -7.99 -12.41 1.05
C VAL A 42 -6.64 -11.78 0.74
N GLY A 43 -5.95 -11.26 1.75
CA GLY A 43 -4.65 -10.63 1.59
C GLY A 43 -4.70 -9.12 1.47
N PHE A 44 -5.87 -8.52 1.26
CA PHE A 44 -6.06 -7.07 1.27
C PHE A 44 -7.50 -6.74 1.62
N LEU A 45 -7.77 -5.47 1.89
CA LEU A 45 -9.07 -5.03 2.37
C LEU A 45 -9.28 -3.57 1.99
N TYR A 46 -10.54 -3.14 2.02
CA TYR A 46 -10.90 -1.72 2.00
C TYR A 46 -11.15 -1.25 3.42
N VAL A 47 -10.89 0.02 3.69
CA VAL A 47 -11.20 0.62 4.98
C VAL A 47 -12.15 1.80 4.78
N LYS A 48 -13.02 2.03 5.75
CA LYS A 48 -13.89 3.20 5.81
C LYS A 48 -13.81 3.83 7.18
N ASN A 49 -14.22 5.09 7.28
CA ASN A 49 -14.20 5.84 8.54
C ASN A 49 -12.80 5.88 9.16
N HIS A 50 -11.79 6.06 8.31
CA HIS A 50 -10.38 6.09 8.73
C HIS A 50 -9.96 7.40 9.39
N GLY A 51 -10.82 8.42 9.34
CA GLY A 51 -10.52 9.71 9.97
C GLY A 51 -9.57 10.62 9.18
N ILE A 52 -9.13 10.19 8.01
CA ILE A 52 -8.27 11.03 7.16
C ILE A 52 -9.17 11.91 6.28
N PRO A 53 -8.99 13.25 6.31
CA PRO A 53 -9.79 14.13 5.48
C PRO A 53 -9.66 13.79 3.99
N GLU A 54 -10.78 13.79 3.28
CA GLU A 54 -10.79 13.49 1.85
C GLU A 54 -9.91 14.46 1.06
N MET A 55 -9.89 15.73 1.46
CA MET A 55 -9.06 16.74 0.84
C MET A 55 -7.57 16.37 0.90
N LEU A 56 -7.11 15.82 2.03
CA LEU A 56 -5.73 15.40 2.18
C LEU A 56 -5.40 14.23 1.25
N ILE A 57 -6.31 13.28 1.12
CA ILE A 57 -6.15 12.16 0.21
C ILE A 57 -6.04 12.65 -1.24
N ASN A 58 -6.92 13.56 -1.63
CA ASN A 58 -6.90 14.13 -2.97
C ASN A 58 -5.62 14.93 -3.24
N ASP A 59 -5.13 15.67 -2.23
CA ASP A 59 -3.89 16.45 -2.35
C ASP A 59 -2.69 15.52 -2.55
N ILE A 60 -2.64 14.42 -1.82
CA ILE A 60 -1.55 13.43 -1.95
C ILE A 60 -1.58 12.78 -3.33
N LEU A 61 -2.76 12.41 -3.82
CA LEU A 61 -2.90 11.82 -5.14
C LEU A 61 -2.49 12.81 -6.24
N ALA A 62 -2.88 14.07 -6.10
CA ALA A 62 -2.49 15.12 -7.06
C ALA A 62 -0.98 15.36 -7.03
N ALA A 63 -0.38 15.40 -5.85
CA ALA A 63 1.07 15.58 -5.73
C ALA A 63 1.83 14.39 -6.33
N GLY A 64 1.35 13.18 -6.14
CA GLY A 64 1.93 11.99 -6.75
C GLY A 64 1.86 12.04 -8.28
N LYS A 65 0.71 12.39 -8.81
CA LYS A 65 0.53 12.54 -10.25
C LYS A 65 1.48 13.58 -10.82
N GLU A 66 1.56 14.74 -10.20
CA GLU A 66 2.47 15.81 -10.64
C GLU A 66 3.92 15.34 -10.65
N PHE A 67 4.34 14.66 -9.59
CA PHE A 67 5.71 14.15 -9.50
C PHE A 67 6.02 13.17 -10.64
N PHE A 68 5.13 12.18 -10.87
CA PHE A 68 5.39 11.15 -11.86
C PHE A 68 5.26 11.67 -13.30
N GLU A 69 4.62 12.79 -13.52
CA GLU A 69 4.56 13.46 -14.83
C GLU A 69 5.80 14.31 -15.12
N ARG A 70 6.68 14.52 -14.13
CA ARG A 70 7.90 15.30 -14.32
C ARG A 70 8.89 14.58 -15.23
N PRO A 71 9.81 15.34 -15.88
CA PRO A 71 10.88 14.71 -16.65
C PRO A 71 11.69 13.73 -15.81
N LEU A 72 12.19 12.69 -16.45
CA LEU A 72 12.94 11.63 -15.79
C LEU A 72 14.12 12.18 -14.97
N ALA A 73 14.85 13.15 -15.52
CA ALA A 73 15.99 13.76 -14.84
C ALA A 73 15.62 14.34 -13.47
N GLN A 74 14.43 14.94 -13.36
CA GLN A 74 13.97 15.49 -12.08
C GLN A 74 13.59 14.38 -11.08
N LYS A 75 12.97 13.32 -11.56
CA LYS A 75 12.60 12.20 -10.72
C LYS A 75 13.84 11.46 -10.21
N GLU A 76 14.87 11.36 -11.03
CA GLU A 76 16.13 10.72 -10.66
C GLU A 76 16.93 11.46 -9.59
N GLN A 77 16.62 12.73 -9.35
CA GLN A 77 17.25 13.49 -8.27
C GLN A 77 16.91 12.94 -6.89
N VAL A 78 15.83 12.16 -6.79
CA VAL A 78 15.38 11.56 -5.53
C VAL A 78 15.31 10.05 -5.64
N LEU A 79 16.29 9.44 -6.30
CA LEU A 79 16.38 8.00 -6.42
C LEU A 79 16.38 7.30 -5.06
N LEU A 80 15.81 6.12 -5.06
CA LEU A 80 15.81 5.25 -3.88
C LEU A 80 17.25 5.03 -3.40
N ASP A 81 17.49 5.21 -2.12
CA ASP A 81 18.80 5.10 -1.50
C ASP A 81 18.80 4.04 -0.38
N THR A 82 19.90 3.98 0.40
CA THR A 82 20.04 3.02 1.50
C THR A 82 18.95 3.13 2.57
N ARG A 83 18.24 4.26 2.63
CA ARG A 83 17.14 4.46 3.57
C ARG A 83 15.82 3.82 3.08
N ILE A 84 15.85 3.21 1.88
CA ILE A 84 14.70 2.59 1.24
C ILE A 84 13.59 3.62 0.98
N ARG A 85 13.99 4.84 0.64
CA ARG A 85 13.09 5.94 0.28
C ARG A 85 13.57 6.59 -1.00
N GLY A 86 12.63 6.88 -1.87
CA GLY A 86 12.92 7.60 -3.09
C GLY A 86 12.27 6.99 -4.32
N TYR A 87 12.60 7.58 -5.46
CA TYR A 87 12.05 7.16 -6.74
C TYR A 87 12.70 5.85 -7.20
N LEU A 88 11.86 4.92 -7.58
CA LEU A 88 12.29 3.63 -8.13
C LEU A 88 11.91 3.59 -9.60
N PRO A 89 12.89 3.65 -10.53
CA PRO A 89 12.58 3.62 -11.97
C PRO A 89 11.96 2.30 -12.40
N LEU A 90 11.25 2.35 -13.53
CA LEU A 90 10.69 1.16 -14.14
C LEU A 90 11.80 0.15 -14.46
N GLY A 91 11.58 -1.11 -14.13
CA GLY A 91 12.55 -2.17 -14.38
C GLY A 91 13.43 -2.54 -13.19
N TYR A 92 13.52 -1.69 -12.17
CA TYR A 92 14.31 -2.00 -10.97
C TYR A 92 13.72 -3.12 -10.12
N ARG A 93 12.53 -3.56 -10.43
CA ARG A 93 11.87 -4.67 -9.72
C ARG A 93 12.32 -6.04 -10.21
N SER A 94 13.01 -6.11 -11.33
CA SER A 94 13.61 -7.36 -11.74
C SER A 94 14.74 -7.73 -10.81
N SER A 95 15.11 -8.99 -10.74
CA SER A 95 16.24 -9.41 -9.92
C SER A 95 17.53 -8.70 -10.32
N GLU A 96 17.69 -8.39 -11.59
CA GLU A 96 18.82 -7.61 -12.09
C GLU A 96 18.74 -6.15 -11.65
N GLY A 97 17.54 -5.55 -11.72
CA GLY A 97 17.32 -4.19 -11.25
C GLY A 97 17.62 -4.04 -9.76
N ILE A 98 17.20 -5.02 -8.96
CA ILE A 98 17.49 -5.02 -7.53
C ILE A 98 19.00 -5.08 -7.27
N ARG A 99 19.72 -5.87 -8.05
CA ARG A 99 21.17 -5.97 -7.93
C ARG A 99 21.89 -4.69 -8.31
N ALA A 100 21.29 -3.88 -9.17
CA ALA A 100 21.82 -2.59 -9.58
C ALA A 100 21.62 -1.50 -8.52
N ILE A 101 20.83 -1.76 -7.49
CA ILE A 101 20.63 -0.84 -6.38
C ILE A 101 21.89 -0.85 -5.50
N PRO A 102 22.52 0.31 -5.22
CA PRO A 102 23.85 0.36 -4.61
C PRO A 102 24.01 -0.34 -3.25
N TRP A 103 22.92 -0.53 -2.51
CA TRP A 103 23.01 -1.17 -1.19
C TRP A 103 22.71 -2.67 -1.23
N VAL A 104 22.38 -3.22 -2.37
CA VAL A 104 22.16 -4.67 -2.54
C VAL A 104 23.42 -5.27 -3.10
N THR A 105 24.12 -6.01 -2.28
CA THR A 105 25.34 -6.69 -2.67
C THR A 105 25.12 -8.18 -2.84
#